data_bb9e5a30207d562b6b38fa742261686f
#
_entry.id   bb9e5a30207d562b6b38fa742261686f
#
_cell.length_a   1.000
_cell.length_b   1.000
_cell.length_c   1.000
_cell.angle_alpha   90.00
_cell.angle_beta   90.00
_cell.angle_gamma   90.00
#
_symmetry.space_group_name_H-M   'P 1'
#
loop_
_entity.id
_entity.type
_entity.pdbx_description
1 polymer ?
#
loop_
_entity_poly.entity_id
_entity_poly.type
_entity_poly.pdbx_seq_one_letter_code
_entity_poly.pdbx_strand_id
1 'polypeptide(L)'
;MGMRLSILRVALFLCALPLVSFGSNSVVNLSHYDRVQPDFAAMKSEGILAVIHEATYPPFTTDAYYGARQQAAARNGLLWGAYHYANASDPVRQADHFLSVVSRAWSQTDPLSRPPGVLLVLDFEKNGHYPGGTMRVDQAVAFVERIRERTGIYPGIYSGEYHLRQALNNRQVTNAQRSVLAKCWLWMANYHSEPRPTAPWSYWSLWQYCGDGKGARPRSAYPISVANIKKAERNIFRGNQSDLKEFWQKRAWDPSGGKPRRESERTVAAD
;
A
#
# COMPACT_ATOMS: atom_id res chain seq x y z
N MET A 1 19.76 -67.57 34.09
CA MET A 1 19.98 -67.07 32.70
C MET A 1 18.94 -66.00 32.44
N GLY A 2 19.26 -64.75 32.71
CA GLY A 2 18.32 -63.63 32.68
C GLY A 2 18.51 -62.78 31.44
N MET A 3 17.51 -62.71 30.60
CA MET A 3 17.45 -61.96 29.37
C MET A 3 17.07 -60.50 29.68
N ARG A 4 18.01 -59.56 29.45
CA ARG A 4 17.71 -58.11 29.58
C ARG A 4 17.11 -57.59 28.27
N LEU A 5 15.83 -57.18 28.34
CA LEU A 5 15.20 -56.46 27.24
C LEU A 5 15.67 -54.98 27.24
N SER A 6 16.40 -54.59 26.21
CA SER A 6 16.73 -53.19 25.97
C SER A 6 15.61 -52.49 25.19
N ILE A 7 14.93 -51.53 25.87
CA ILE A 7 13.89 -50.70 25.28
C ILE A 7 14.60 -49.58 24.52
N LEU A 8 14.54 -49.61 23.20
CA LEU A 8 14.99 -48.54 22.31
C LEU A 8 13.96 -47.41 22.34
N ARG A 9 14.32 -46.28 22.97
CA ARG A 9 13.51 -45.04 22.93
C ARG A 9 13.79 -44.32 21.60
N VAL A 10 12.84 -44.39 20.68
CA VAL A 10 12.84 -43.56 19.48
C VAL A 10 12.32 -42.17 19.86
N ALA A 11 13.18 -41.18 19.89
CA ALA A 11 12.79 -39.78 20.03
C ALA A 11 12.28 -39.26 18.68
N LEU A 12 10.96 -39.06 18.54
CA LEU A 12 10.41 -38.33 17.39
C LEU A 12 10.74 -36.85 17.55
N PHE A 13 11.68 -36.37 16.77
CA PHE A 13 11.89 -34.95 16.55
C PHE A 13 10.77 -34.44 15.63
N LEU A 14 9.73 -33.82 16.18
CA LEU A 14 8.81 -33.00 15.41
C LEU A 14 9.60 -31.76 14.96
N CYS A 15 10.09 -31.76 13.72
CA CYS A 15 10.50 -30.53 13.05
C CYS A 15 9.24 -29.68 12.84
N ALA A 16 9.01 -28.70 13.71
CA ALA A 16 8.06 -27.64 13.45
C ALA A 16 8.60 -26.82 12.26
N LEU A 17 8.12 -27.12 11.07
CA LEU A 17 8.32 -26.26 9.91
C LEU A 17 7.72 -24.90 10.26
N PRO A 18 8.45 -23.80 10.10
CA PRO A 18 7.87 -22.49 10.31
C PRO A 18 6.68 -22.34 9.34
N LEU A 19 5.51 -22.10 9.87
CA LEU A 19 4.36 -21.64 9.09
C LEU A 19 4.79 -20.34 8.40
N VAL A 20 5.18 -20.44 7.16
CA VAL A 20 5.45 -19.28 6.30
C VAL A 20 4.10 -18.58 6.14
N SER A 21 3.86 -17.56 6.94
CA SER A 21 2.73 -16.66 6.74
C SER A 21 2.97 -15.95 5.42
N PHE A 22 2.23 -16.34 4.39
CA PHE A 22 2.35 -15.79 3.03
C PHE A 22 1.91 -14.32 2.93
N GLY A 23 1.53 -13.66 4.03
CA GLY A 23 1.18 -12.25 4.03
C GLY A 23 0.85 -11.70 5.41
N SER A 24 1.03 -10.39 5.57
CA SER A 24 0.69 -9.63 6.78
C SER A 24 -0.60 -8.83 6.56
N ASN A 25 -1.67 -9.17 7.32
CA ASN A 25 -2.95 -8.44 7.32
C ASN A 25 -2.87 -7.23 8.26
N SER A 26 -1.99 -6.29 7.97
CA SER A 26 -1.65 -5.16 8.86
C SER A 26 -1.71 -3.79 8.18
N VAL A 27 -2.37 -3.71 7.03
CA VAL A 27 -2.56 -2.45 6.29
C VAL A 27 -4.05 -2.16 6.09
N VAL A 28 -4.45 -0.92 6.34
CA VAL A 28 -5.81 -0.40 6.13
C VAL A 28 -5.72 0.79 5.18
N ASN A 29 -6.69 0.95 4.29
CA ASN A 29 -6.83 2.20 3.56
C ASN A 29 -8.13 2.93 3.95
N LEU A 30 -8.10 4.25 3.83
CA LEU A 30 -9.14 5.17 4.24
C LEU A 30 -9.35 6.26 3.18
N SER A 31 -10.53 6.87 3.19
CA SER A 31 -10.88 7.99 2.32
C SER A 31 -11.84 8.97 3.01
N HIS A 32 -12.26 10.01 2.28
CA HIS A 32 -13.31 10.92 2.71
C HIS A 32 -14.69 10.24 2.89
N TYR A 33 -14.87 9.03 2.35
CA TYR A 33 -16.08 8.24 2.58
C TYR A 33 -16.14 7.64 3.99
N ASP A 34 -14.98 7.48 4.66
CA ASP A 34 -14.92 7.03 6.05
C ASP A 34 -15.23 8.18 7.00
N ARG A 35 -16.52 8.47 7.22
CA ARG A 35 -16.98 9.60 8.02
C ARG A 35 -16.71 9.43 9.52
N VAL A 36 -16.47 8.21 9.97
CA VAL A 36 -16.12 7.94 11.37
C VAL A 36 -14.66 8.35 11.60
N GLN A 37 -14.38 9.10 12.67
CA GLN A 37 -13.00 9.37 13.06
C GLN A 37 -12.31 8.07 13.46
N PRO A 38 -11.23 7.64 12.76
CA PRO A 38 -10.56 6.39 13.05
C PRO A 38 -9.90 6.39 14.44
N ASP A 39 -10.06 5.31 15.18
CA ASP A 39 -9.31 5.07 16.41
C ASP A 39 -7.97 4.40 16.06
N PHE A 40 -6.95 5.23 15.82
CA PHE A 40 -5.62 4.74 15.42
C PHE A 40 -4.90 4.00 16.55
N ALA A 41 -5.20 4.30 17.82
CA ALA A 41 -4.64 3.57 18.96
C ALA A 41 -5.20 2.13 18.99
N ALA A 42 -6.51 1.97 18.86
CA ALA A 42 -7.15 0.67 18.75
C ALA A 42 -6.69 -0.10 17.50
N MET A 43 -6.56 0.56 16.33
CA MET A 43 -5.99 -0.08 15.14
C MET A 43 -4.60 -0.64 15.41
N LYS A 44 -3.73 0.15 16.07
CA LYS A 44 -2.38 -0.30 16.42
C LYS A 44 -2.40 -1.51 17.34
N SER A 45 -3.27 -1.53 18.35
CA SER A 45 -3.42 -2.67 19.27
C SER A 45 -3.96 -3.92 18.60
N GLU A 46 -4.75 -3.78 17.53
CA GLU A 46 -5.23 -4.88 16.68
C GLU A 46 -4.20 -5.35 15.63
N GLY A 47 -2.96 -4.84 15.68
CA GLY A 47 -1.87 -5.27 14.82
C GLY A 47 -1.79 -4.54 13.47
N ILE A 48 -2.52 -3.45 13.27
CA ILE A 48 -2.32 -2.58 12.09
C ILE A 48 -0.99 -1.84 12.24
N LEU A 49 -0.19 -1.87 11.20
CA LEU A 49 1.11 -1.22 11.13
C LEU A 49 1.11 -0.01 10.20
N ALA A 50 0.23 0.00 9.21
CA ALA A 50 0.22 1.03 8.19
C ALA A 50 -1.20 1.43 7.77
N VAL A 51 -1.35 2.71 7.43
CA VAL A 51 -2.56 3.27 6.82
C VAL A 51 -2.19 3.96 5.52
N ILE A 52 -2.95 3.70 4.45
CA ILE A 52 -2.86 4.44 3.18
C ILE A 52 -4.16 5.23 3.02
N HIS A 53 -4.08 6.56 2.95
CA HIS A 53 -5.26 7.43 2.95
C HIS A 53 -5.37 8.20 1.63
N GLU A 54 -6.61 8.40 1.14
CA GLU A 54 -6.88 9.33 0.05
C GLU A 54 -6.36 10.72 0.42
N ALA A 55 -5.50 11.28 -0.41
CA ALA A 55 -5.03 12.65 -0.20
C ALA A 55 -5.75 13.62 -1.14
N THR A 56 -6.01 13.15 -2.36
CA THR A 56 -6.64 13.96 -3.41
C THR A 56 -7.49 13.12 -4.36
N TYR A 57 -8.52 13.76 -4.93
CA TYR A 57 -9.43 13.18 -5.92
C TYR A 57 -9.89 14.24 -6.94
N PRO A 58 -10.53 13.87 -8.08
CA PRO A 58 -10.95 14.83 -9.11
C PRO A 58 -11.99 15.85 -8.62
N PRO A 59 -12.01 17.04 -9.20
CA PRO A 59 -11.02 17.65 -10.08
C PRO A 59 -10.03 18.51 -9.28
N PHE A 60 -8.93 17.97 -8.80
CA PHE A 60 -7.93 18.64 -7.94
C PHE A 60 -8.45 18.96 -6.53
N THR A 61 -9.31 18.10 -5.97
CA THR A 61 -9.84 18.26 -4.63
C THR A 61 -8.91 17.61 -3.61
N THR A 62 -8.71 18.28 -2.48
CA THR A 62 -8.01 17.74 -1.31
C THR A 62 -9.02 17.04 -0.41
N ASP A 63 -8.68 15.81 0.04
CA ASP A 63 -9.48 15.16 1.09
C ASP A 63 -9.36 15.94 2.40
N ALA A 64 -10.50 16.38 2.93
CA ALA A 64 -10.56 17.24 4.11
C ALA A 64 -10.02 16.57 5.38
N TYR A 65 -10.00 15.23 5.44
CA TYR A 65 -9.55 14.48 6.61
C TYR A 65 -8.07 14.11 6.55
N TYR A 66 -7.45 14.16 5.36
CA TYR A 66 -6.11 13.63 5.12
C TYR A 66 -5.07 14.13 6.13
N GLY A 67 -4.91 15.45 6.25
CA GLY A 67 -3.87 16.04 7.09
C GLY A 67 -4.05 15.74 8.59
N ALA A 68 -5.28 15.89 9.10
CA ALA A 68 -5.59 15.59 10.50
C ALA A 68 -5.40 14.12 10.85
N ARG A 69 -5.78 13.21 9.94
CA ARG A 69 -5.62 11.77 10.12
C ARG A 69 -4.17 11.33 10.02
N GLN A 70 -3.37 11.94 9.12
CA GLN A 70 -1.92 11.71 9.07
C GLN A 70 -1.26 12.03 10.40
N GLN A 71 -1.54 13.20 10.98
CA GLN A 71 -1.00 13.60 12.28
C GLN A 71 -1.42 12.64 13.40
N ALA A 72 -2.69 12.23 13.42
CA ALA A 72 -3.21 11.32 14.43
C ALA A 72 -2.59 9.91 14.30
N ALA A 73 -2.44 9.39 13.09
CA ALA A 73 -1.79 8.10 12.82
C ALA A 73 -0.30 8.13 13.21
N ALA A 74 0.41 9.23 12.89
CA ALA A 74 1.80 9.43 13.25
C ALA A 74 2.03 9.39 14.76
N ARG A 75 1.19 10.09 15.55
CA ARG A 75 1.25 10.04 17.04
C ARG A 75 1.08 8.62 17.60
N ASN A 76 0.42 7.73 16.87
CA ASN A 76 0.24 6.32 17.23
C ASN A 76 1.32 5.41 16.64
N GLY A 77 2.36 5.95 15.99
CA GLY A 77 3.47 5.19 15.42
C GLY A 77 3.04 4.28 14.25
N LEU A 78 2.01 4.68 13.50
CA LEU A 78 1.61 4.01 12.27
C LEU A 78 2.40 4.53 11.08
N LEU A 79 2.78 3.63 10.18
CA LEU A 79 3.31 3.97 8.88
C LEU A 79 2.20 4.64 8.05
N TRP A 80 2.58 5.59 7.19
CA TRP A 80 1.61 6.37 6.44
C TRP A 80 1.85 6.33 4.94
N GLY A 81 0.77 6.18 4.17
CA GLY A 81 0.74 6.31 2.73
C GLY A 81 -0.36 7.27 2.28
N ALA A 82 -0.23 7.74 1.07
CA ALA A 82 -1.17 8.63 0.41
C ALA A 82 -1.54 8.07 -0.97
N TYR A 83 -2.81 8.19 -1.37
CA TYR A 83 -3.19 7.91 -2.75
C TYR A 83 -3.93 9.06 -3.39
N HIS A 84 -3.83 9.13 -4.71
CA HIS A 84 -4.59 10.03 -5.57
C HIS A 84 -5.57 9.21 -6.41
N TYR A 85 -6.88 9.43 -6.24
CA TYR A 85 -7.89 8.90 -7.14
C TYR A 85 -7.85 9.68 -8.47
N ALA A 86 -7.63 8.98 -9.58
CA ALA A 86 -7.32 9.62 -10.85
C ALA A 86 -8.51 9.77 -11.78
N ASN A 87 -8.45 10.76 -12.68
CA ASN A 87 -9.34 10.90 -13.83
C ASN A 87 -8.56 11.18 -15.11
N ALA A 88 -9.24 11.33 -16.27
CA ALA A 88 -8.60 11.59 -17.55
C ALA A 88 -8.25 13.09 -17.79
N SER A 89 -8.21 13.94 -16.76
CA SER A 89 -7.68 15.30 -16.88
C SER A 89 -6.14 15.29 -16.96
N ASP A 90 -5.51 16.48 -16.94
CA ASP A 90 -4.06 16.63 -17.04
C ASP A 90 -3.32 15.84 -15.93
N PRO A 91 -2.58 14.77 -16.27
CA PRO A 91 -1.92 13.90 -15.31
C PRO A 91 -0.76 14.57 -14.58
N VAL A 92 -0.08 15.53 -15.20
CA VAL A 92 1.03 16.26 -14.58
C VAL A 92 0.51 17.19 -13.50
N ARG A 93 -0.58 17.90 -13.77
CA ARG A 93 -1.25 18.74 -12.77
C ARG A 93 -1.83 17.93 -11.63
N GLN A 94 -2.38 16.73 -11.90
CA GLN A 94 -2.85 15.81 -10.86
C GLN A 94 -1.69 15.40 -9.94
N ALA A 95 -0.56 15.01 -10.50
CA ALA A 95 0.65 14.64 -9.74
C ALA A 95 1.18 15.80 -8.90
N ASP A 96 1.28 17.01 -9.47
CA ASP A 96 1.77 18.19 -8.75
C ASP A 96 0.82 18.59 -7.60
N HIS A 97 -0.50 18.55 -7.82
CA HIS A 97 -1.49 18.79 -6.78
C HIS A 97 -1.39 17.77 -5.64
N PHE A 98 -1.32 16.48 -5.99
CA PHE A 98 -1.15 15.39 -5.03
C PHE A 98 0.09 15.59 -4.16
N LEU A 99 1.25 15.83 -4.74
CA LEU A 99 2.49 16.07 -4.01
C LEU A 99 2.41 17.31 -3.12
N SER A 100 1.74 18.37 -3.57
CA SER A 100 1.57 19.60 -2.77
C SER A 100 0.76 19.35 -1.51
N VAL A 101 -0.31 18.54 -1.59
CA VAL A 101 -1.15 18.17 -0.45
C VAL A 101 -0.37 17.29 0.53
N VAL A 102 0.34 16.29 0.03
CA VAL A 102 1.17 15.38 0.86
C VAL A 102 2.27 16.18 1.58
N SER A 103 2.99 17.07 0.88
CA SER A 103 4.04 17.91 1.47
C SER A 103 3.49 18.84 2.56
N ARG A 104 2.34 19.44 2.32
CA ARG A 104 1.70 20.34 3.30
C ARG A 104 1.33 19.58 4.57
N ALA A 105 0.66 18.44 4.47
CA ALA A 105 0.29 17.64 5.61
C ALA A 105 1.52 17.12 6.38
N TRP A 106 2.57 16.74 5.65
CA TRP A 106 3.85 16.33 6.24
C TRP A 106 4.49 17.46 7.05
N SER A 107 4.53 18.68 6.53
CA SER A 107 5.10 19.82 7.24
C SER A 107 4.36 20.16 8.54
N GLN A 108 3.07 19.86 8.60
CA GLN A 108 2.21 20.06 9.78
C GLN A 108 2.27 18.90 10.80
N THR A 109 2.88 17.76 10.43
CA THR A 109 3.06 16.62 11.33
C THR A 109 4.27 16.85 12.22
N ASP A 110 4.13 16.57 13.53
CA ASP A 110 5.23 16.67 14.48
C ASP A 110 6.44 15.85 14.01
N PRO A 111 7.63 16.47 13.86
CA PRO A 111 8.84 15.80 13.39
C PRO A 111 9.23 14.56 14.20
N LEU A 112 8.97 14.55 15.52
CA LEU A 112 9.32 13.45 16.41
C LEU A 112 8.44 12.21 16.22
N SER A 113 7.21 12.39 15.70
CA SER A 113 6.28 11.30 15.44
C SER A 113 6.20 10.90 13.97
N ARG A 114 6.89 11.58 13.05
CA ARG A 114 6.84 11.28 11.62
C ARG A 114 7.30 9.85 11.33
N PRO A 115 6.55 9.12 10.46
CA PRO A 115 7.05 7.86 9.90
C PRO A 115 8.28 8.11 8.99
N PRO A 116 8.97 7.05 8.52
CA PRO A 116 10.15 7.20 7.66
C PRO A 116 9.92 7.96 6.35
N GLY A 117 8.66 8.14 5.96
CA GLY A 117 8.20 8.82 4.77
C GLY A 117 6.76 8.44 4.46
N VAL A 118 6.25 8.91 3.33
CA VAL A 118 4.90 8.65 2.84
C VAL A 118 4.97 7.76 1.60
N LEU A 119 4.31 6.58 1.62
CA LEU A 119 4.10 5.82 0.39
C LEU A 119 3.18 6.62 -0.54
N LEU A 120 3.57 6.77 -1.80
CA LEU A 120 2.77 7.45 -2.82
C LEU A 120 2.11 6.41 -3.72
N VAL A 121 0.82 6.58 -4.02
CA VAL A 121 0.04 5.66 -4.84
C VAL A 121 -0.80 6.42 -5.86
N LEU A 122 -0.78 5.97 -7.11
CA LEU A 122 -1.77 6.30 -8.12
C LEU A 122 -2.92 5.29 -8.02
N ASP A 123 -4.12 5.75 -7.73
CA ASP A 123 -5.34 4.96 -7.83
C ASP A 123 -5.83 5.02 -9.28
N PHE A 124 -5.48 3.95 -10.02
CA PHE A 124 -5.75 3.77 -11.44
C PHE A 124 -6.89 2.79 -11.63
N GLU A 125 -8.11 3.31 -11.60
CA GLU A 125 -9.30 2.50 -11.79
C GLU A 125 -10.37 3.17 -12.68
N LYS A 126 -11.46 2.46 -12.95
CA LYS A 126 -12.57 3.02 -13.71
C LYS A 126 -13.23 4.14 -12.91
N ASN A 127 -13.12 5.37 -13.41
CA ASN A 127 -13.82 6.50 -12.83
C ASN A 127 -15.30 6.46 -13.23
N GLY A 128 -16.17 6.25 -12.26
CA GLY A 128 -17.63 6.29 -12.44
C GLY A 128 -18.32 7.39 -11.62
N HIS A 129 -17.56 8.13 -10.79
CA HIS A 129 -18.12 9.04 -9.78
C HIS A 129 -17.81 10.51 -10.02
N TYR A 130 -16.69 10.81 -10.71
CA TYR A 130 -16.22 12.18 -10.87
C TYR A 130 -16.19 12.61 -12.34
N PRO A 131 -16.31 13.91 -12.64
CA PRO A 131 -16.11 14.43 -13.98
C PRO A 131 -14.73 14.08 -14.56
N GLY A 132 -14.59 14.08 -15.88
CA GLY A 132 -13.33 13.96 -16.59
C GLY A 132 -12.96 12.57 -17.10
N GLY A 133 -13.82 11.57 -16.87
CA GLY A 133 -13.64 10.21 -17.43
C GLY A 133 -12.54 9.40 -16.73
N THR A 134 -12.29 8.21 -17.25
CA THR A 134 -11.29 7.25 -16.74
C THR A 134 -9.90 7.57 -17.28
N MET A 135 -8.90 7.62 -16.40
CA MET A 135 -7.49 7.81 -16.78
C MET A 135 -7.03 6.71 -17.74
N ARG A 136 -6.31 7.07 -18.79
CA ARG A 136 -5.72 6.14 -19.75
C ARG A 136 -4.29 5.76 -19.33
N VAL A 137 -3.77 4.69 -19.91
CA VAL A 137 -2.41 4.20 -19.61
C VAL A 137 -1.32 5.22 -19.93
N ASP A 138 -1.44 5.96 -21.02
CA ASP A 138 -0.51 7.05 -21.37
C ASP A 138 -0.48 8.16 -20.31
N GLN A 139 -1.65 8.50 -19.77
CA GLN A 139 -1.80 9.47 -18.69
C GLN A 139 -1.26 8.94 -17.35
N ALA A 140 -1.49 7.66 -17.04
CA ALA A 140 -0.92 7.01 -15.86
C ALA A 140 0.62 7.03 -15.91
N VAL A 141 1.22 6.77 -17.08
CA VAL A 141 2.66 6.87 -17.30
C VAL A 141 3.16 8.31 -17.05
N ALA A 142 2.49 9.32 -17.61
CA ALA A 142 2.87 10.71 -17.40
C ALA A 142 2.79 11.14 -15.92
N PHE A 143 1.75 10.68 -15.20
CA PHE A 143 1.63 10.89 -13.75
C PHE A 143 2.80 10.25 -12.99
N VAL A 144 3.10 8.98 -13.28
CA VAL A 144 4.18 8.22 -12.62
C VAL A 144 5.55 8.86 -12.88
N GLU A 145 5.82 9.26 -14.11
CA GLU A 145 7.07 9.94 -14.47
C GLU A 145 7.18 11.29 -13.77
N ARG A 146 6.07 12.04 -13.64
CA ARG A 146 6.06 13.29 -12.88
C ARG A 146 6.34 13.07 -11.40
N ILE A 147 5.74 12.05 -10.77
CA ILE A 147 6.08 11.69 -9.39
C ILE A 147 7.56 11.34 -9.28
N ARG A 148 8.09 10.52 -10.19
CA ARG A 148 9.50 10.13 -10.20
C ARG A 148 10.44 11.33 -10.36
N GLU A 149 10.11 12.25 -11.25
CA GLU A 149 10.87 13.49 -11.47
C GLU A 149 10.97 14.33 -10.19
N ARG A 150 9.83 14.51 -9.51
CA ARG A 150 9.72 15.40 -8.34
C ARG A 150 10.26 14.80 -7.04
N THR A 151 10.19 13.48 -6.89
CA THR A 151 10.45 12.81 -5.61
C THR A 151 11.66 11.88 -5.64
N GLY A 152 12.11 11.48 -6.81
CA GLY A 152 13.16 10.49 -6.97
C GLY A 152 12.69 9.04 -6.81
N ILE A 153 11.40 8.76 -6.52
CA ILE A 153 10.84 7.41 -6.35
C ILE A 153 9.73 7.12 -7.36
N TYR A 154 9.50 5.84 -7.64
CA TYR A 154 8.30 5.40 -8.37
C TYR A 154 7.17 5.13 -7.39
N PRO A 155 5.94 5.64 -7.61
CA PRO A 155 4.79 5.37 -6.76
C PRO A 155 4.31 3.93 -6.91
N GLY A 156 3.36 3.52 -6.07
CA GLY A 156 2.53 2.34 -6.33
C GLY A 156 1.45 2.62 -7.36
N ILE A 157 0.97 1.54 -7.99
CA ILE A 157 -0.25 1.53 -8.79
C ILE A 157 -1.29 0.70 -8.04
N TYR A 158 -2.40 1.31 -7.62
CA TYR A 158 -3.59 0.60 -7.18
C TYR A 158 -4.53 0.40 -8.36
N SER A 159 -5.12 -0.78 -8.46
CA SER A 159 -6.17 -1.06 -9.43
C SER A 159 -6.96 -2.33 -9.09
N GLY A 160 -8.21 -2.37 -9.49
CA GLY A 160 -8.97 -3.61 -9.56
C GLY A 160 -8.40 -4.55 -10.63
N GLU A 161 -8.32 -5.85 -10.33
CA GLU A 161 -7.71 -6.87 -11.22
C GLU A 161 -8.30 -6.83 -12.65
N TYR A 162 -9.61 -6.71 -12.76
CA TYR A 162 -10.29 -6.69 -14.07
C TYR A 162 -9.94 -5.42 -14.86
N HIS A 163 -10.01 -4.25 -14.22
CA HIS A 163 -9.71 -2.98 -14.89
C HIS A 163 -8.27 -2.92 -15.38
N LEU A 164 -7.31 -3.30 -14.51
CA LEU A 164 -5.89 -3.28 -14.86
C LEU A 164 -5.60 -4.18 -16.07
N ARG A 165 -6.17 -5.40 -16.06
CA ARG A 165 -6.01 -6.34 -17.17
C ARG A 165 -6.57 -5.78 -18.48
N GLN A 166 -7.76 -5.19 -18.45
CA GLN A 166 -8.36 -4.57 -19.64
C GLN A 166 -7.56 -3.38 -20.15
N ALA A 167 -7.15 -2.47 -19.25
CA ALA A 167 -6.38 -1.30 -19.61
C ALA A 167 -5.05 -1.69 -20.28
N LEU A 168 -4.33 -2.65 -19.71
CA LEU A 168 -3.04 -3.09 -20.25
C LEU A 168 -3.14 -3.99 -21.48
N ASN A 169 -4.23 -4.72 -21.68
CA ASN A 169 -4.43 -5.53 -22.89
C ASN A 169 -4.84 -4.70 -24.10
N ASN A 170 -5.03 -3.39 -23.96
CA ASN A 170 -5.30 -2.52 -25.09
C ASN A 170 -4.08 -2.51 -26.04
N ARG A 171 -4.35 -2.72 -27.35
CA ARG A 171 -3.32 -2.76 -28.41
C ARG A 171 -2.53 -1.45 -28.55
N GLN A 172 -3.08 -0.34 -28.09
CA GLN A 172 -2.41 0.97 -28.11
C GLN A 172 -1.36 1.13 -27.01
N VAL A 173 -1.34 0.22 -26.01
CA VAL A 173 -0.35 0.28 -24.92
C VAL A 173 0.98 -0.28 -25.42
N THR A 174 1.99 0.59 -25.44
CA THR A 174 3.33 0.26 -25.93
C THR A 174 4.17 -0.48 -24.88
N ASN A 175 5.21 -1.17 -25.35
CA ASN A 175 6.19 -1.80 -24.44
C ASN A 175 6.94 -0.77 -23.59
N ALA A 176 7.19 0.44 -24.10
CA ALA A 176 7.79 1.54 -23.35
C ALA A 176 6.91 1.94 -22.15
N GLN A 177 5.61 2.11 -22.36
CA GLN A 177 4.65 2.41 -21.28
C GLN A 177 4.62 1.29 -20.23
N ARG A 178 4.58 0.03 -20.67
CA ARG A 178 4.65 -1.13 -19.74
C ARG A 178 5.96 -1.12 -18.92
N SER A 179 7.08 -0.79 -19.55
CA SER A 179 8.38 -0.71 -18.88
C SER A 179 8.46 0.40 -17.83
N VAL A 180 7.76 1.52 -18.02
CA VAL A 180 7.64 2.56 -16.98
C VAL A 180 6.79 2.04 -15.81
N LEU A 181 5.61 1.50 -16.10
CA LEU A 181 4.72 0.98 -15.06
C LEU A 181 5.33 -0.18 -14.27
N ALA A 182 6.16 -1.02 -14.90
CA ALA A 182 6.89 -2.11 -14.24
C ALA A 182 7.82 -1.66 -13.09
N LYS A 183 8.21 -0.38 -13.07
CA LYS A 183 9.04 0.20 -12.00
C LYS A 183 8.22 0.53 -10.74
N CYS A 184 6.90 0.61 -10.88
CA CYS A 184 5.96 0.83 -9.79
C CYS A 184 5.70 -0.49 -9.04
N TRP A 185 5.47 -0.41 -7.74
CA TRP A 185 4.94 -1.55 -7.00
C TRP A 185 3.41 -1.65 -7.20
N LEU A 186 2.87 -2.87 -7.09
CA LEU A 186 1.49 -3.15 -7.43
C LEU A 186 0.63 -3.39 -6.17
N TRP A 187 -0.49 -2.68 -6.08
CA TRP A 187 -1.55 -2.88 -5.12
C TRP A 187 -2.83 -3.27 -5.87
N MET A 188 -3.29 -4.50 -5.67
CA MET A 188 -4.45 -5.03 -6.40
C MET A 188 -5.66 -5.20 -5.51
N ALA A 189 -6.84 -4.81 -6.02
CA ALA A 189 -8.11 -5.11 -5.41
C ALA A 189 -8.76 -6.36 -6.05
N ASN A 190 -9.13 -7.32 -5.21
CA ASN A 190 -9.99 -8.43 -5.55
C ASN A 190 -10.70 -8.93 -4.27
N TYR A 191 -12.02 -8.80 -4.21
CA TYR A 191 -12.82 -9.10 -3.01
C TYR A 191 -13.32 -10.54 -2.95
N HIS A 192 -12.87 -11.41 -3.86
CA HIS A 192 -13.28 -12.82 -3.94
C HIS A 192 -12.14 -13.78 -3.60
N SER A 193 -10.98 -13.56 -4.20
CA SER A 193 -9.81 -14.44 -4.08
C SER A 193 -8.51 -13.64 -4.20
N GLU A 194 -7.39 -14.27 -3.89
CA GLU A 194 -6.08 -13.70 -4.14
C GLU A 194 -5.96 -13.28 -5.62
N PRO A 195 -5.54 -12.02 -5.91
CA PRO A 195 -5.50 -11.51 -7.27
C PRO A 195 -4.35 -12.14 -8.07
N ARG A 196 -4.58 -12.25 -9.38
CA ARG A 196 -3.55 -12.68 -10.32
C ARG A 196 -2.90 -11.46 -10.96
N PRO A 197 -1.61 -11.22 -10.74
CA PRO A 197 -0.90 -10.11 -11.35
C PRO A 197 -1.00 -10.17 -12.88
N THR A 198 -1.02 -9.00 -13.49
CA THR A 198 -1.00 -8.84 -14.95
C THR A 198 0.34 -8.24 -15.36
N ALA A 199 0.92 -8.71 -16.47
CA ALA A 199 2.14 -8.09 -17.01
C ALA A 199 1.97 -6.56 -17.14
N PRO A 200 2.99 -5.77 -16.72
CA PRO A 200 4.39 -6.18 -16.55
C PRO A 200 4.77 -6.71 -15.14
N TRP A 201 3.84 -6.79 -14.20
CA TRP A 201 4.13 -7.30 -12.86
C TRP A 201 4.01 -8.83 -12.80
N SER A 202 4.93 -9.48 -12.08
CA SER A 202 4.92 -10.90 -11.75
C SER A 202 4.30 -11.21 -10.38
N TYR A 203 4.15 -10.19 -9.53
CA TYR A 203 3.53 -10.29 -8.20
C TYR A 203 2.90 -8.96 -7.79
N TRP A 204 1.98 -9.04 -6.83
CA TRP A 204 1.43 -7.89 -6.12
C TRP A 204 2.21 -7.66 -4.81
N SER A 205 2.34 -6.42 -4.37
CA SER A 205 2.91 -6.04 -3.06
C SER A 205 1.82 -5.94 -1.99
N LEU A 206 0.66 -5.38 -2.37
CA LEU A 206 -0.53 -5.29 -1.53
C LEU A 206 -1.73 -5.89 -2.25
N TRP A 207 -2.58 -6.57 -1.49
CA TRP A 207 -3.88 -7.08 -1.92
C TRP A 207 -4.99 -6.49 -1.06
N GLN A 208 -5.81 -5.61 -1.61
CA GLN A 208 -7.06 -5.17 -0.99
C GLN A 208 -8.09 -6.30 -1.15
N TYR A 209 -8.36 -6.98 -0.06
CA TYR A 209 -9.25 -8.14 -0.08
C TYR A 209 -10.69 -7.80 0.33
N CYS A 210 -10.95 -6.58 0.82
CA CYS A 210 -12.27 -6.12 1.17
C CYS A 210 -12.43 -4.61 1.03
N GLY A 211 -13.67 -4.19 0.77
CA GLY A 211 -14.15 -2.82 0.71
C GLY A 211 -15.67 -2.80 0.65
N ASP A 212 -16.32 -1.71 1.04
CA ASP A 212 -17.78 -1.53 1.02
C ASP A 212 -18.60 -2.63 1.73
N GLY A 213 -18.02 -3.28 2.73
CA GLY A 213 -18.64 -4.40 3.43
C GLY A 213 -18.61 -5.74 2.65
N LYS A 214 -18.00 -5.77 1.47
CA LYS A 214 -17.71 -6.97 0.69
C LYS A 214 -16.28 -7.43 0.97
N GLY A 215 -15.95 -8.68 0.64
CA GLY A 215 -14.57 -9.15 0.79
C GLY A 215 -14.43 -10.67 0.72
N ALA A 216 -13.19 -11.11 0.60
CA ALA A 216 -12.78 -12.49 0.55
C ALA A 216 -13.27 -13.29 1.79
N ARG A 217 -13.34 -14.60 1.66
CA ARG A 217 -13.79 -15.53 2.72
C ARG A 217 -12.75 -16.60 2.98
N PRO A 218 -12.73 -17.21 4.17
CA PRO A 218 -13.65 -17.01 5.32
C PRO A 218 -13.35 -15.73 6.11
N ARG A 219 -14.32 -15.21 6.88
CA ARG A 219 -14.17 -13.98 7.68
C ARG A 219 -13.16 -14.11 8.82
N SER A 220 -12.88 -15.31 9.30
CA SER A 220 -11.83 -15.58 10.28
C SER A 220 -10.43 -15.25 9.76
N ALA A 221 -10.19 -15.45 8.45
CA ALA A 221 -8.93 -15.11 7.79
C ALA A 221 -8.95 -13.69 7.16
N TYR A 222 -10.14 -13.24 6.74
CA TYR A 222 -10.34 -11.96 6.03
C TYR A 222 -11.40 -11.10 6.74
N PRO A 223 -11.08 -10.53 7.92
CA PRO A 223 -12.00 -9.63 8.62
C PRO A 223 -12.26 -8.36 7.81
N ILE A 224 -13.49 -7.83 7.89
CA ILE A 224 -13.91 -6.61 7.17
C ILE A 224 -14.12 -5.43 8.09
N SER A 225 -13.66 -5.51 9.31
CA SER A 225 -13.70 -4.45 10.31
C SER A 225 -12.32 -4.26 10.93
N VAL A 226 -12.08 -3.11 11.50
CA VAL A 226 -10.90 -2.79 12.30
C VAL A 226 -11.25 -1.67 13.28
N ALA A 227 -10.92 -1.84 14.55
CA ALA A 227 -11.22 -0.87 15.60
C ALA A 227 -12.71 -0.44 15.53
N ASN A 228 -12.96 0.86 15.42
CA ASN A 228 -14.31 1.41 15.33
C ASN A 228 -14.89 1.45 13.89
N ILE A 229 -14.16 0.99 12.89
CA ILE A 229 -14.61 0.95 11.48
C ILE A 229 -15.21 -0.42 11.16
N LYS A 230 -16.53 -0.48 10.94
CA LYS A 230 -17.27 -1.74 10.70
C LYS A 230 -17.16 -2.27 9.27
N LYS A 231 -16.92 -1.39 8.29
CA LYS A 231 -16.77 -1.74 6.87
C LYS A 231 -15.43 -1.21 6.37
N ALA A 232 -14.35 -1.72 6.97
CA ALA A 232 -13.01 -1.28 6.66
C ALA A 232 -12.53 -1.83 5.32
N GLU A 233 -11.67 -1.09 4.67
CA GLU A 233 -10.88 -1.54 3.53
C GLU A 233 -9.53 -2.05 4.04
N ARG A 234 -9.33 -3.38 3.98
CA ARG A 234 -8.15 -4.02 4.54
C ARG A 234 -7.32 -4.70 3.48
N ASN A 235 -6.03 -4.77 3.77
CA ASN A 235 -5.04 -5.22 2.81
C ASN A 235 -4.07 -6.21 3.42
N ILE A 236 -3.69 -7.20 2.62
CA ILE A 236 -2.60 -8.11 2.92
C ILE A 236 -1.34 -7.62 2.20
N PHE A 237 -0.27 -7.41 2.92
CA PHE A 237 1.06 -7.21 2.36
C PHE A 237 1.72 -8.56 2.07
N ARG A 238 2.37 -8.70 0.91
CA ARG A 238 3.09 -9.92 0.52
C ARG A 238 4.43 -10.02 1.24
N GLY A 239 4.41 -10.53 2.44
CA GLY A 239 5.54 -10.65 3.33
C GLY A 239 5.11 -10.52 4.79
N ASN A 240 6.04 -10.67 5.70
CA ASN A 240 5.78 -10.53 7.12
C ASN A 240 5.82 -9.04 7.54
N GLN A 241 5.63 -8.77 8.83
CA GLN A 241 5.61 -7.40 9.36
C GLN A 241 6.98 -6.68 9.27
N SER A 242 8.08 -7.42 9.35
CA SER A 242 9.43 -6.85 9.16
C SER A 242 9.64 -6.43 7.71
N ASP A 243 9.23 -7.30 6.77
CA ASP A 243 9.28 -7.02 5.34
C ASP A 243 8.44 -5.80 4.97
N LEU A 244 7.26 -5.63 5.62
CA LEU A 244 6.42 -4.46 5.44
C LEU A 244 7.12 -3.16 5.86
N LYS A 245 7.78 -3.17 7.02
CA LYS A 245 8.54 -1.99 7.51
C LYS A 245 9.70 -1.65 6.58
N GLU A 246 10.43 -2.65 6.13
CA GLU A 246 11.52 -2.49 5.17
C GLU A 246 11.02 -1.96 3.82
N PHE A 247 9.90 -2.50 3.34
CA PHE A 247 9.24 -2.02 2.12
C PHE A 247 8.91 -0.53 2.23
N TRP A 248 8.35 -0.08 3.36
CA TRP A 248 8.05 1.33 3.60
C TRP A 248 9.32 2.18 3.59
N GLN A 249 10.37 1.76 4.30
CA GLN A 249 11.65 2.49 4.34
C GLN A 249 12.28 2.66 2.94
N LYS A 250 12.12 1.66 2.07
CA LYS A 250 12.70 1.67 0.70
C LYS A 250 11.86 2.44 -0.31
N ARG A 251 10.53 2.51 -0.11
CA ARG A 251 9.58 2.99 -1.12
C ARG A 251 8.88 4.30 -0.75
N ALA A 252 8.92 4.71 0.50
CA ALA A 252 8.31 5.95 0.93
C ALA A 252 9.16 7.16 0.53
N TRP A 253 8.46 8.24 0.20
CA TRP A 253 9.06 9.54 -0.05
C TRP A 253 9.13 10.34 1.25
N ASP A 254 10.29 10.96 1.53
CA ASP A 254 10.44 11.94 2.59
C ASP A 254 10.24 13.36 2.01
N PRO A 255 9.09 14.03 2.28
CA PRO A 255 8.85 15.39 1.80
C PRO A 255 9.77 16.46 2.38
N SER A 256 10.55 16.16 3.41
CA SER A 256 11.53 17.09 3.99
C SER A 256 12.79 17.25 3.14
N GLY A 257 12.90 16.56 2.00
CA GLY A 257 14.03 16.64 1.08
C GLY A 257 15.17 15.68 1.41
N GLY A 258 14.97 14.75 2.34
CA GLY A 258 15.88 13.62 2.57
C GLY A 258 15.94 12.74 1.31
N LYS A 259 17.12 12.65 0.66
CA LYS A 259 17.31 11.65 -0.41
C LYS A 259 17.05 10.27 0.18
N PRO A 260 16.40 9.35 -0.57
CA PRO A 260 16.30 7.96 -0.12
C PRO A 260 17.69 7.47 0.23
N ARG A 261 17.87 6.93 1.45
CA ARG A 261 19.18 6.40 1.91
C ARG A 261 19.64 5.34 0.91
N ARG A 262 20.74 5.63 0.22
CA ARG A 262 21.36 4.65 -0.67
C ARG A 262 21.89 3.49 0.18
N GLU A 263 21.79 2.30 -0.33
CA GLU A 263 22.23 1.03 0.28
C GLU A 263 23.73 1.01 0.69
N SER A 264 24.54 1.96 0.15
CA SER A 264 25.99 2.04 0.38
C SER A 264 26.42 2.69 1.72
N GLU A 265 25.50 3.23 2.52
CA GLU A 265 25.87 3.92 3.78
C GLU A 265 25.73 3.04 5.03
N ARG A 266 25.44 1.75 4.89
CA ARG A 266 25.28 0.80 6.03
C ARG A 266 26.57 0.08 6.45
N THR A 267 27.72 0.30 5.79
CA THR A 267 28.94 -0.50 6.04
C THR A 267 29.99 0.21 6.89
N VAL A 268 29.72 1.37 7.49
CA VAL A 268 30.74 2.15 8.26
C VAL A 268 30.34 2.39 9.73
N ALA A 269 29.42 1.62 10.31
CA ALA A 269 29.10 1.74 11.73
C ALA A 269 29.06 0.37 12.41
N ALA A 270 30.13 -0.41 12.23
CA ALA A 270 30.40 -1.62 13.00
C ALA A 270 31.94 -1.84 13.00
N ASP A 271 32.63 -1.04 13.83
CA ASP A 271 33.95 -1.34 14.43
C ASP A 271 33.99 -0.65 15.79
#